data_2f8d93488b4ee3314f7c558905e4c3bd
#
_entry.id   2f8d93488b4ee3314f7c558905e4c3bd
#
_cell.length_a   1.000
_cell.length_b   1.000
_cell.length_c   1.000
_cell.angle_alpha   90.00
_cell.angle_beta   90.00
_cell.angle_gamma   90.00
#
_symmetry.space_group_name_H-M   'P 1'
#
loop_
_entity.id
_entity.type
_entity.pdbx_description
1 polymer ?
#
loop_
_entity_poly.entity_id
_entity_poly.type
_entity_poly.pdbx_seq_one_letter_code
_entity_poly.pdbx_strand_id
1 'polypeptide(L)'
;MSKAKQVKDATSETSEPSRKSRKLLLGAVIALLLIAGGAAAYFYLTGGFTQKASAVDPRKPKLVARSTEAPDVEKRDTKKAYKEGTIEVKNDRAPVDPFVHEVTYINLPESFTANLADGSGFVQVGLSLATYYDGKVVQNVERQAVPIRSSVLLVLTQQDAGALSTPQGKQFLQRDLTSAINQVLRQKEGFGGIDNVYYTNLVIQ
;
A
#
# COMPACT_ATOMS: atom_id res chain seq x y z
N MET A 1 -34.97 -48.31 63.69
CA MET A 1 -35.33 -46.99 64.14
C MET A 1 -35.11 -46.05 62.98
N SER A 2 -36.17 -45.76 62.23
CA SER A 2 -36.99 -44.50 62.24
C SER A 2 -36.14 -43.31 61.82
N LYS A 3 -36.41 -42.61 60.72
CA LYS A 3 -37.58 -41.83 60.37
C LYS A 3 -37.48 -41.36 58.94
N ALA A 4 -38.56 -41.52 58.20
CA ALA A 4 -38.85 -40.89 56.93
C ALA A 4 -39.04 -39.35 57.09
N LYS A 5 -38.67 -38.56 56.07
CA LYS A 5 -39.15 -37.19 55.94
C LYS A 5 -39.46 -36.90 54.46
N GLN A 6 -40.72 -36.65 54.24
CA GLN A 6 -41.39 -36.33 52.99
C GLN A 6 -40.74 -35.20 52.23
N VAL A 7 -40.64 -35.40 50.90
CA VAL A 7 -40.43 -34.35 49.93
C VAL A 7 -41.83 -33.82 49.50
N LYS A 8 -42.07 -32.54 49.63
CA LYS A 8 -43.23 -31.85 49.12
C LYS A 8 -43.02 -31.53 47.66
N ASP A 9 -43.95 -32.02 46.85
CA ASP A 9 -44.19 -31.56 45.49
C ASP A 9 -44.51 -30.07 45.48
N ALA A 10 -43.71 -29.29 44.72
CA ALA A 10 -44.09 -27.93 44.34
C ALA A 10 -44.52 -27.96 42.87
N THR A 11 -45.80 -28.07 42.65
CA THR A 11 -46.47 -27.89 41.36
C THR A 11 -46.24 -26.46 40.89
N SER A 12 -45.50 -26.29 39.79
CA SER A 12 -45.40 -25.03 39.10
C SER A 12 -46.66 -24.78 38.28
N GLU A 13 -47.53 -23.90 38.81
CA GLU A 13 -48.65 -23.36 38.05
C GLU A 13 -48.12 -22.52 36.87
N THR A 14 -48.29 -23.04 35.66
CA THR A 14 -48.14 -22.27 34.44
C THR A 14 -49.38 -21.41 34.25
N SER A 15 -49.34 -20.18 34.68
CA SER A 15 -50.42 -19.23 34.46
C SER A 15 -50.45 -18.82 32.97
N GLU A 16 -51.46 -19.28 32.24
CA GLU A 16 -51.74 -18.78 30.88
C GLU A 16 -51.98 -17.27 30.89
N PRO A 17 -51.29 -16.47 30.08
CA PRO A 17 -51.52 -15.02 30.02
C PRO A 17 -52.92 -14.74 29.44
N SER A 18 -53.71 -13.96 30.16
CA SER A 18 -55.07 -13.58 29.76
C SER A 18 -55.09 -12.91 28.39
N ARG A 19 -56.21 -13.04 27.64
CA ARG A 19 -56.38 -12.47 26.28
C ARG A 19 -56.08 -10.95 26.22
N LYS A 20 -56.18 -10.20 27.32
CA LYS A 20 -55.83 -8.77 27.41
C LYS A 20 -54.33 -8.53 27.42
N SER A 21 -53.54 -9.40 28.09
CA SER A 21 -52.06 -9.30 28.11
C SER A 21 -51.43 -9.66 26.77
N ARG A 22 -52.04 -10.60 26.00
CA ARG A 22 -51.57 -10.95 24.63
C ARG A 22 -51.75 -9.75 23.67
N LYS A 23 -52.84 -8.99 23.75
CA LYS A 23 -53.04 -7.79 22.90
C LYS A 23 -52.06 -6.66 23.28
N LEU A 24 -51.76 -6.50 24.58
CA LEU A 24 -50.76 -5.54 25.07
C LEU A 24 -49.33 -5.94 24.62
N LEU A 25 -48.97 -7.22 24.70
CA LEU A 25 -47.70 -7.74 24.23
C LEU A 25 -47.57 -7.58 22.70
N LEU A 26 -48.65 -7.87 21.96
CA LEU A 26 -48.63 -7.71 20.48
C LEU A 26 -48.44 -6.23 20.08
N GLY A 27 -49.11 -5.32 20.79
CA GLY A 27 -48.96 -3.88 20.60
C GLY A 27 -47.53 -3.39 20.91
N ALA A 28 -46.92 -3.89 21.99
CA ALA A 28 -45.54 -3.58 22.35
C ALA A 28 -44.52 -4.07 21.30
N VAL A 29 -44.71 -5.28 20.75
CA VAL A 29 -43.85 -5.83 19.68
C VAL A 29 -43.98 -5.03 18.40
N ILE A 30 -45.23 -4.63 18.02
CA ILE A 30 -45.42 -3.79 16.81
C ILE A 30 -44.79 -2.41 17.00
N ALA A 31 -44.92 -1.79 18.19
CA ALA A 31 -44.28 -0.52 18.49
C ALA A 31 -42.76 -0.61 18.44
N LEU A 32 -42.17 -1.71 18.93
CA LEU A 32 -40.71 -1.97 18.88
C LEU A 32 -40.20 -2.18 17.47
N LEU A 33 -40.99 -2.87 16.63
CA LEU A 33 -40.66 -3.04 15.20
C LEU A 33 -40.74 -1.73 14.39
N LEU A 34 -41.70 -0.86 14.72
CA LEU A 34 -41.83 0.46 14.10
C LEU A 34 -40.69 1.40 14.51
N ILE A 35 -40.26 1.34 15.77
CA ILE A 35 -39.09 2.12 16.24
C ILE A 35 -37.82 1.60 15.60
N ALA A 36 -37.60 0.29 15.54
CA ALA A 36 -36.43 -0.32 14.90
C ALA A 36 -36.42 -0.07 13.39
N GLY A 37 -37.57 -0.21 12.72
CA GLY A 37 -37.73 0.08 11.30
C GLY A 37 -37.53 1.56 10.95
N GLY A 38 -38.11 2.46 11.81
CA GLY A 38 -37.94 3.90 11.68
C GLY A 38 -36.48 4.35 11.86
N ALA A 39 -35.79 3.78 12.85
CA ALA A 39 -34.37 4.07 13.08
C ALA A 39 -33.49 3.57 11.93
N ALA A 40 -33.77 2.38 11.38
CA ALA A 40 -33.06 1.84 10.23
C ALA A 40 -33.32 2.68 8.95
N ALA A 41 -34.57 3.08 8.71
CA ALA A 41 -34.94 3.93 7.58
C ALA A 41 -34.34 5.34 7.72
N TYR A 42 -34.35 5.92 8.90
CA TYR A 42 -33.71 7.21 9.19
C TYR A 42 -32.19 7.13 8.94
N PHE A 43 -31.55 6.07 9.42
CA PHE A 43 -30.12 5.84 9.21
C PHE A 43 -29.77 5.64 7.73
N TYR A 44 -30.66 4.99 6.97
CA TYR A 44 -30.50 4.79 5.52
C TYR A 44 -30.73 6.09 4.74
N LEU A 45 -31.74 6.89 5.10
CA LEU A 45 -32.08 8.16 4.46
C LEU A 45 -31.09 9.31 4.80
N THR A 46 -30.54 9.29 6.01
CA THR A 46 -29.53 10.29 6.44
C THR A 46 -28.10 9.93 6.02
N GLY A 47 -27.92 8.88 5.19
CA GLY A 47 -26.61 8.51 4.68
C GLY A 47 -25.67 7.96 5.74
N GLY A 48 -26.20 7.22 6.73
CA GLY A 48 -25.38 6.58 7.79
C GLY A 48 -24.36 5.56 7.28
N PHE A 49 -24.40 5.21 6.01
CA PHE A 49 -23.34 4.58 5.23
C PHE A 49 -22.60 5.56 4.34
N THR A 50 -22.53 6.83 4.68
CA THR A 50 -21.45 7.61 4.12
C THR A 50 -20.16 6.92 4.58
N GLN A 51 -19.59 6.10 3.72
CA GLN A 51 -18.18 5.78 3.80
C GLN A 51 -17.51 7.13 4.05
N LYS A 52 -16.97 7.29 5.25
CA LYS A 52 -16.09 8.40 5.55
C LYS A 52 -15.07 8.33 4.43
N ALA A 53 -15.21 9.20 3.43
CA ALA A 53 -14.20 9.35 2.41
C ALA A 53 -12.92 9.51 3.22
N SER A 54 -12.06 8.51 3.18
CA SER A 54 -10.81 8.54 3.92
C SER A 54 -10.19 9.84 3.50
N ALA A 55 -10.02 10.76 4.45
CA ALA A 55 -9.46 12.06 4.14
C ALA A 55 -8.19 11.79 3.34
N VAL A 56 -8.24 12.14 2.05
CA VAL A 56 -7.15 11.93 1.10
C VAL A 56 -5.92 12.53 1.75
N ASP A 57 -4.97 11.70 2.15
CA ASP A 57 -3.72 12.21 2.69
C ASP A 57 -2.95 12.84 1.52
N PRO A 58 -2.85 14.17 1.44
CA PRO A 58 -2.20 14.83 0.31
C PRO A 58 -0.70 14.49 0.22
N ARG A 59 -0.16 13.82 1.25
CA ARG A 59 1.24 13.41 1.32
C ARG A 59 1.50 12.07 0.63
N LYS A 60 0.47 11.22 0.49
CA LYS A 60 0.64 9.91 -0.16
C LYS A 60 0.84 10.06 -1.66
N PRO A 61 1.81 9.34 -2.25
CA PRO A 61 2.00 9.27 -3.70
C PRO A 61 0.79 8.67 -4.40
N LYS A 62 0.51 9.14 -5.62
CA LYS A 62 -0.59 8.70 -6.47
C LYS A 62 -0.04 8.14 -7.78
N LEU A 63 -0.74 7.16 -8.36
CA LEU A 63 -0.44 6.65 -9.69
C LEU A 63 -0.76 7.68 -10.76
N VAL A 64 0.10 7.78 -11.76
CA VAL A 64 -0.09 8.66 -12.91
C VAL A 64 -0.75 7.88 -14.03
N ALA A 65 -2.00 8.26 -14.39
CA ALA A 65 -2.68 7.65 -15.52
C ALA A 65 -1.98 8.04 -16.83
N ARG A 66 -1.89 7.09 -17.77
CA ARG A 66 -1.36 7.35 -19.11
C ARG A 66 -2.33 8.27 -19.86
N SER A 67 -1.84 9.44 -20.27
CA SER A 67 -2.59 10.33 -21.14
C SER A 67 -2.69 9.72 -22.54
N THR A 68 -3.90 9.66 -23.09
CA THR A 68 -4.14 9.22 -24.49
C THR A 68 -3.85 10.35 -25.48
N GLU A 69 -3.66 11.57 -25.00
CA GLU A 69 -3.31 12.73 -25.82
C GLU A 69 -1.79 12.82 -26.00
N ALA A 70 -1.38 13.04 -27.24
CA ALA A 70 0.03 13.28 -27.57
C ALA A 70 0.56 14.45 -26.73
N PRO A 71 1.79 14.38 -26.23
CA PRO A 71 2.35 15.47 -25.44
C PRO A 71 2.48 16.70 -26.30
N ASP A 72 1.79 17.76 -25.93
CA ASP A 72 2.06 19.11 -26.47
C ASP A 72 3.52 19.46 -26.13
N VAL A 73 4.34 19.50 -27.19
CA VAL A 73 5.78 19.78 -27.14
C VAL A 73 5.99 21.28 -27.01
N GLU A 74 5.31 21.92 -26.06
CA GLU A 74 5.58 23.33 -25.81
C GLU A 74 5.41 23.70 -24.36
N LYS A 75 6.51 23.61 -23.64
CA LYS A 75 7.00 24.47 -22.55
C LYS A 75 8.07 23.73 -21.73
N ARG A 76 9.29 23.70 -22.26
CA ARG A 76 10.46 23.43 -21.45
C ARG A 76 10.80 24.65 -20.60
N ASP A 77 10.04 24.89 -19.58
CA ASP A 77 10.51 25.73 -18.49
C ASP A 77 11.32 24.87 -17.49
N THR A 78 12.50 25.31 -17.19
CA THR A 78 13.61 24.71 -16.46
C THR A 78 13.36 24.40 -14.98
N LYS A 79 12.13 24.34 -14.53
CA LYS A 79 11.73 23.71 -13.27
C LYS A 79 11.13 22.36 -13.64
N LYS A 80 11.81 21.27 -13.23
CA LYS A 80 11.29 19.90 -13.32
C LYS A 80 9.86 19.85 -12.74
N ALA A 81 8.86 20.11 -13.57
CA ALA A 81 7.48 19.92 -13.19
C ALA A 81 7.19 18.43 -13.25
N TYR A 82 7.17 17.77 -12.12
CA TYR A 82 6.74 16.38 -12.02
C TYR A 82 5.22 16.32 -12.20
N LYS A 83 4.74 15.35 -12.97
CA LYS A 83 3.30 15.16 -13.17
C LYS A 83 2.63 14.81 -11.84
N GLU A 84 1.47 15.40 -11.59
CA GLU A 84 0.64 15.04 -10.47
C GLU A 84 -0.14 13.76 -10.78
N GLY A 85 -0.17 12.83 -9.82
CA GLY A 85 -0.93 11.59 -9.93
C GLY A 85 -2.42 11.81 -9.67
N THR A 86 -3.25 11.00 -10.32
CA THR A 86 -4.71 11.07 -10.25
C THR A 86 -5.35 9.93 -9.49
N ILE A 87 -4.66 8.79 -9.33
CA ILE A 87 -5.18 7.57 -8.75
C ILE A 87 -4.54 7.32 -7.40
N GLU A 88 -5.38 7.24 -6.35
CA GLU A 88 -4.93 6.92 -5.01
C GLU A 88 -4.60 5.44 -4.86
N VAL A 89 -3.52 5.17 -4.13
CA VAL A 89 -3.11 3.82 -3.77
C VAL A 89 -3.00 3.65 -2.27
N LYS A 90 -3.39 2.48 -1.77
CA LYS A 90 -3.31 2.16 -0.34
C LYS A 90 -1.89 1.80 0.10
N ASN A 91 -1.13 1.18 -0.79
CA ASN A 91 0.25 0.75 -0.53
C ASN A 91 1.05 0.71 -1.84
N ASP A 92 2.38 0.63 -1.72
CA ASP A 92 3.35 0.57 -2.82
C ASP A 92 3.66 -0.85 -3.32
N ARG A 93 2.91 -1.87 -2.87
CA ARG A 93 3.14 -3.29 -3.22
C ARG A 93 2.10 -3.85 -4.17
N ALA A 94 1.08 -3.07 -4.51
CA ALA A 94 0.09 -3.50 -5.48
C ALA A 94 0.74 -3.56 -6.88
N PRO A 95 0.50 -4.62 -7.66
CA PRO A 95 0.97 -4.68 -9.04
C PRO A 95 0.32 -3.55 -9.84
N VAL A 96 1.14 -2.82 -10.58
CA VAL A 96 0.71 -1.70 -11.42
C VAL A 96 0.63 -2.17 -12.86
N ASP A 97 -0.49 -1.87 -13.54
CA ASP A 97 -0.64 -2.18 -14.97
C ASP A 97 0.15 -1.15 -15.80
N PRO A 98 1.21 -1.57 -16.53
CA PRO A 98 2.03 -0.66 -17.31
C PRO A 98 1.31 -0.08 -18.54
N PHE A 99 0.20 -0.67 -18.97
CA PHE A 99 -0.57 -0.18 -20.12
C PHE A 99 -1.50 0.98 -19.73
N VAL A 100 -1.90 1.04 -18.46
CA VAL A 100 -2.84 2.04 -17.93
C VAL A 100 -2.10 3.23 -17.33
N HIS A 101 -0.89 3.01 -16.80
CA HIS A 101 -0.14 4.01 -16.06
C HIS A 101 1.09 4.49 -16.83
N GLU A 102 1.44 5.74 -16.62
CA GLU A 102 2.63 6.34 -17.19
C GLU A 102 3.85 6.09 -16.29
N VAL A 103 4.96 5.68 -16.89
CA VAL A 103 6.22 5.49 -16.18
C VAL A 103 7.07 6.77 -16.21
N THR A 104 7.65 7.11 -15.07
CA THR A 104 8.65 8.17 -14.95
C THR A 104 10.00 7.53 -14.60
N TYR A 105 11.06 7.96 -15.29
CA TYR A 105 12.42 7.50 -15.03
C TYR A 105 13.21 8.55 -14.27
N ILE A 106 13.88 8.12 -13.20
CA ILE A 106 14.71 8.96 -12.33
C ILE A 106 16.15 8.50 -12.48
N ASN A 107 16.96 9.29 -13.16
CA ASN A 107 18.39 8.97 -13.31
C ASN A 107 19.12 9.35 -12.00
N LEU A 108 19.87 8.41 -11.44
CA LEU A 108 20.79 8.71 -10.35
C LEU A 108 22.06 9.34 -10.95
N PRO A 109 22.47 10.53 -10.47
CA PRO A 109 23.44 11.36 -11.18
C PRO A 109 24.87 10.80 -11.21
N GLU A 110 25.19 9.89 -10.28
CA GLU A 110 26.53 9.34 -10.15
C GLU A 110 26.53 7.82 -10.31
N SER A 111 27.63 7.29 -10.85
CA SER A 111 27.90 5.85 -10.84
C SER A 111 28.25 5.38 -9.43
N PHE A 112 27.94 4.13 -9.16
CA PHE A 112 28.26 3.44 -7.91
C PHE A 112 29.43 2.50 -8.18
N THR A 113 30.50 2.60 -7.40
CA THR A 113 31.65 1.69 -7.48
C THR A 113 31.82 0.97 -6.14
N ALA A 114 31.91 -0.35 -6.18
CA ALA A 114 32.08 -1.19 -5.01
C ALA A 114 33.03 -2.36 -5.30
N ASN A 115 33.81 -2.77 -4.31
CA ASN A 115 34.57 -3.98 -4.38
C ASN A 115 33.63 -5.20 -4.32
N LEU A 116 33.92 -6.23 -5.09
CA LEU A 116 33.18 -7.48 -5.09
C LEU A 116 33.51 -8.33 -3.87
N ALA A 117 32.52 -9.13 -3.41
CA ALA A 117 32.65 -9.95 -2.21
C ALA A 117 33.72 -11.03 -2.33
N ASP A 118 33.93 -11.57 -3.52
CA ASP A 118 34.94 -12.59 -3.84
C ASP A 118 36.35 -12.03 -3.97
N GLY A 119 36.54 -10.72 -3.85
CA GLY A 119 37.83 -10.06 -3.98
C GLY A 119 38.39 -10.09 -5.42
N SER A 120 37.62 -10.50 -6.41
CA SER A 120 38.06 -10.60 -7.84
C SER A 120 38.27 -9.24 -8.50
N GLY A 121 37.74 -8.15 -7.88
CA GLY A 121 37.86 -6.82 -8.44
C GLY A 121 36.79 -5.88 -7.94
N PHE A 122 36.30 -5.01 -8.81
CA PHE A 122 35.24 -4.06 -8.48
C PHE A 122 34.16 -4.01 -9.57
N VAL A 123 32.97 -3.61 -9.17
CA VAL A 123 31.85 -3.34 -10.05
C VAL A 123 31.55 -1.84 -10.07
N GLN A 124 31.31 -1.30 -11.25
CA GLN A 124 30.81 0.05 -11.45
C GLN A 124 29.46 0.01 -12.15
N VAL A 125 28.43 0.62 -11.55
CA VAL A 125 27.08 0.67 -12.11
C VAL A 125 26.53 2.08 -12.15
N GLY A 126 25.86 2.44 -13.23
CA GLY A 126 24.96 3.57 -13.32
C GLY A 126 23.52 3.07 -13.24
N LEU A 127 22.65 3.79 -12.55
CA LEU A 127 21.29 3.36 -12.28
C LEU A 127 20.27 4.42 -12.71
N SER A 128 19.13 3.93 -13.26
CA SER A 128 17.92 4.68 -13.46
C SER A 128 16.75 3.94 -12.78
N LEU A 129 15.94 4.66 -12.04
CA LEU A 129 14.79 4.11 -11.30
C LEU A 129 13.53 4.38 -12.09
N ALA A 130 12.63 3.40 -12.18
CA ALA A 130 11.31 3.56 -12.77
C ALA A 130 10.24 3.65 -11.69
N THR A 131 9.29 4.54 -11.86
CA THR A 131 8.13 4.67 -11.01
C THR A 131 6.89 5.00 -11.84
N TYR A 132 5.74 4.43 -11.47
CA TYR A 132 4.43 4.79 -12.01
C TYR A 132 3.71 5.84 -11.15
N TYR A 133 4.34 6.25 -10.04
CA TYR A 133 3.80 7.21 -9.11
C TYR A 133 4.19 8.64 -9.48
N ASP A 134 3.49 9.58 -8.88
CA ASP A 134 3.64 11.02 -9.12
C ASP A 134 4.99 11.58 -8.64
N GLY A 135 5.19 12.85 -8.88
CA GLY A 135 6.42 13.57 -8.54
C GLY A 135 6.81 13.53 -7.06
N LYS A 136 5.94 13.07 -6.17
CA LYS A 136 6.27 12.89 -4.75
C LYS A 136 7.29 11.78 -4.56
N VAL A 137 7.17 10.66 -5.30
CA VAL A 137 8.19 9.60 -5.25
C VAL A 137 9.53 10.12 -5.77
N VAL A 138 9.51 10.92 -6.84
CA VAL A 138 10.74 11.54 -7.37
C VAL A 138 11.41 12.43 -6.32
N GLN A 139 10.64 13.31 -5.68
CA GLN A 139 11.12 14.18 -4.60
C GLN A 139 11.63 13.38 -3.39
N ASN A 140 10.96 12.28 -3.05
CA ASN A 140 11.41 11.40 -1.97
C ASN A 140 12.75 10.74 -2.29
N VAL A 141 12.95 10.28 -3.53
CA VAL A 141 14.25 9.74 -4.00
C VAL A 141 15.34 10.81 -3.90
N GLU A 142 15.07 12.02 -4.38
CA GLU A 142 16.03 13.13 -4.30
C GLU A 142 16.38 13.49 -2.85
N ARG A 143 15.40 13.55 -1.95
CA ARG A 143 15.58 13.85 -0.53
C ARG A 143 16.36 12.74 0.19
N GLN A 144 16.15 11.50 -0.18
CA GLN A 144 16.78 10.33 0.43
C GLN A 144 17.98 9.81 -0.39
N ALA A 145 18.60 10.66 -1.22
CA ALA A 145 19.71 10.25 -2.09
C ALA A 145 20.88 9.62 -1.32
N VAL A 146 21.24 10.16 -0.16
CA VAL A 146 22.36 9.64 0.65
C VAL A 146 22.08 8.25 1.21
N PRO A 147 20.96 7.98 1.93
CA PRO A 147 20.68 6.63 2.42
C PRO A 147 20.41 5.63 1.27
N ILE A 148 19.84 6.06 0.15
CA ILE A 148 19.69 5.23 -1.05
C ILE A 148 21.08 4.83 -1.57
N ARG A 149 22.00 5.79 -1.71
CA ARG A 149 23.37 5.51 -2.14
C ARG A 149 24.07 4.50 -1.25
N SER A 150 23.96 4.67 0.07
CA SER A 150 24.53 3.74 1.04
C SER A 150 23.95 2.33 0.90
N SER A 151 22.64 2.22 0.72
CA SER A 151 21.96 0.93 0.55
C SER A 151 22.36 0.25 -0.77
N VAL A 152 22.48 0.98 -1.87
CA VAL A 152 22.95 0.47 -3.16
C VAL A 152 24.38 -0.07 -3.03
N LEU A 153 25.30 0.69 -2.44
CA LEU A 153 26.67 0.24 -2.23
C LEU A 153 26.73 -1.02 -1.38
N LEU A 154 25.91 -1.12 -0.33
CA LEU A 154 25.85 -2.33 0.50
C LEU A 154 25.41 -3.56 -0.30
N VAL A 155 24.44 -3.43 -1.20
CA VAL A 155 24.00 -4.53 -2.07
C VAL A 155 25.12 -4.90 -3.05
N LEU A 156 25.83 -3.92 -3.61
CA LEU A 156 26.91 -4.18 -4.57
C LEU A 156 28.11 -4.90 -3.93
N THR A 157 28.47 -4.57 -2.68
CA THR A 157 29.58 -5.23 -1.97
C THR A 157 29.29 -6.69 -1.62
N GLN A 158 28.07 -7.16 -1.77
CA GLN A 158 27.66 -8.55 -1.54
C GLN A 158 27.67 -9.39 -2.82
N GLN A 159 28.00 -8.80 -3.97
CA GLN A 159 27.96 -9.47 -5.25
C GLN A 159 29.30 -10.11 -5.62
N ASP A 160 29.23 -11.20 -6.38
CA ASP A 160 30.38 -11.91 -6.94
C ASP A 160 30.48 -11.67 -8.45
N ALA A 161 31.70 -11.57 -9.01
CA ALA A 161 31.92 -11.37 -10.44
C ALA A 161 31.30 -12.50 -11.28
N GLY A 162 31.41 -13.74 -10.82
CA GLY A 162 30.83 -14.89 -11.50
C GLY A 162 29.31 -14.80 -11.63
N ALA A 163 28.61 -14.40 -10.58
CA ALA A 163 27.17 -14.19 -10.60
C ALA A 163 26.79 -13.07 -11.56
N LEU A 164 27.47 -11.92 -11.48
CA LEU A 164 27.20 -10.74 -12.32
C LEU A 164 27.54 -10.94 -13.80
N SER A 165 28.37 -11.92 -14.15
CA SER A 165 28.66 -12.27 -15.53
C SER A 165 27.49 -12.93 -16.26
N THR A 166 26.51 -13.46 -15.50
CA THR A 166 25.34 -14.14 -16.05
C THR A 166 24.12 -13.21 -16.19
N PRO A 167 23.24 -13.43 -17.17
CA PRO A 167 21.99 -12.67 -17.28
C PRO A 167 21.11 -12.82 -16.03
N GLN A 168 21.06 -14.01 -15.45
CA GLN A 168 20.27 -14.29 -14.24
C GLN A 168 20.80 -13.52 -13.03
N GLY A 169 22.13 -13.49 -12.82
CA GLY A 169 22.73 -12.72 -11.73
C GLY A 169 22.46 -11.23 -11.85
N LYS A 170 22.48 -10.67 -13.06
CA LYS A 170 22.10 -9.26 -13.30
C LYS A 170 20.62 -9.00 -12.94
N GLN A 171 19.72 -9.94 -13.25
CA GLN A 171 18.31 -9.83 -12.86
C GLN A 171 18.11 -9.96 -11.36
N PHE A 172 18.89 -10.80 -10.66
CA PHE A 172 18.87 -10.89 -9.21
C PHE A 172 19.33 -9.57 -8.59
N LEU A 173 20.47 -9.05 -9.02
CA LEU A 173 20.97 -7.76 -8.55
C LEU A 173 19.95 -6.64 -8.78
N GLN A 174 19.29 -6.60 -9.94
CA GLN A 174 18.24 -5.63 -10.24
C GLN A 174 17.09 -5.67 -9.22
N ARG A 175 16.62 -6.87 -8.85
CA ARG A 175 15.57 -7.06 -7.84
C ARG A 175 16.03 -6.67 -6.45
N ASP A 176 17.27 -7.03 -6.09
CA ASP A 176 17.84 -6.70 -4.79
C ASP A 176 18.00 -5.18 -4.62
N LEU A 177 18.49 -4.50 -5.65
CA LEU A 177 18.59 -3.04 -5.70
C LEU A 177 17.20 -2.39 -5.56
N THR A 178 16.20 -2.88 -6.31
CA THR A 178 14.82 -2.37 -6.22
C THR A 178 14.26 -2.55 -4.81
N SER A 179 14.47 -3.72 -4.21
CA SER A 179 14.04 -4.03 -2.85
C SER A 179 14.71 -3.12 -1.81
N ALA A 180 16.03 -2.97 -1.91
CA ALA A 180 16.82 -2.16 -0.98
C ALA A 180 16.43 -0.67 -1.03
N ILE A 181 16.25 -0.10 -2.22
CA ILE A 181 15.82 1.28 -2.40
C ILE A 181 14.40 1.49 -1.85
N ASN A 182 13.47 0.60 -2.17
CA ASN A 182 12.12 0.66 -1.63
C ASN A 182 12.08 0.50 -0.11
N GLN A 183 12.97 -0.28 0.47
CA GLN A 183 13.10 -0.41 1.92
C GLN A 183 13.51 0.91 2.57
N VAL A 184 14.50 1.60 2.00
CA VAL A 184 14.93 2.93 2.47
C VAL A 184 13.77 3.93 2.40
N LEU A 185 13.09 3.98 1.26
CA LEU A 185 11.96 4.90 1.06
C LEU A 185 10.81 4.62 2.03
N ARG A 186 10.45 3.35 2.25
CA ARG A 186 9.42 2.99 3.24
C ARG A 186 9.80 3.38 4.66
N GLN A 187 11.05 3.19 5.03
CA GLN A 187 11.53 3.53 6.37
C GLN A 187 11.57 5.05 6.62
N LYS A 188 11.89 5.84 5.61
CA LYS A 188 12.08 7.29 5.73
C LYS A 188 10.84 8.11 5.38
N GLU A 189 10.08 7.66 4.39
CA GLU A 189 8.95 8.40 3.81
C GLU A 189 7.61 7.65 3.98
N GLY A 190 7.63 6.43 4.53
CA GLY A 190 6.44 5.60 4.72
C GLY A 190 5.91 4.95 3.43
N PHE A 191 6.55 5.17 2.28
CA PHE A 191 6.14 4.68 0.98
C PHE A 191 7.36 4.45 0.09
N GLY A 192 7.42 3.31 -0.62
CA GLY A 192 8.49 3.01 -1.58
C GLY A 192 8.21 3.64 -2.95
N GLY A 193 7.55 2.89 -3.82
CA GLY A 193 7.04 3.36 -5.10
C GLY A 193 8.00 3.22 -6.27
N ILE A 194 9.16 2.60 -6.09
CA ILE A 194 10.04 2.21 -7.20
C ILE A 194 9.58 0.85 -7.73
N ASP A 195 9.18 0.83 -9.00
CA ASP A 195 8.77 -0.38 -9.69
C ASP A 195 9.97 -1.24 -10.06
N ASN A 196 10.98 -0.61 -10.67
CA ASN A 196 12.15 -1.31 -11.16
C ASN A 196 13.39 -0.40 -11.19
N VAL A 197 14.57 -1.05 -11.20
CA VAL A 197 15.86 -0.41 -11.37
C VAL A 197 16.45 -0.85 -12.70
N TYR A 198 16.97 0.07 -13.47
CA TYR A 198 17.64 -0.18 -14.76
C TYR A 198 19.08 0.21 -14.71
N TYR A 199 19.94 -0.61 -15.31
CA TYR A 199 21.33 -0.27 -15.48
C TYR A 199 21.49 0.69 -16.65
N THR A 200 22.08 1.85 -16.42
CA THR A 200 22.51 2.77 -17.48
C THR A 200 23.94 2.47 -17.91
N ASN A 201 24.72 1.88 -17.01
CA ASN A 201 26.05 1.37 -17.22
C ASN A 201 26.34 0.22 -16.24
N LEU A 202 27.07 -0.82 -16.66
CA LEU A 202 27.53 -1.90 -15.80
C LEU A 202 28.91 -2.36 -16.30
N VAL A 203 29.94 -2.16 -15.49
CA VAL A 203 31.32 -2.58 -15.76
C VAL A 203 31.81 -3.41 -14.59
N ILE A 204 32.44 -4.54 -14.87
CA ILE A 204 33.10 -5.43 -13.91
C ILE A 204 34.56 -5.49 -14.28
N GLN A 205 35.44 -5.19 -13.36
CA GLN A 205 36.89 -5.17 -13.54
C GLN A 205 37.59 -5.79 -12.34
#